data_ceee3399761734161b415c6dfaf436f6
#
_entry.id   ceee3399761734161b415c6dfaf436f6
#
_cell.length_a   1.000
_cell.length_b   1.000
_cell.length_c   1.000
_cell.angle_alpha   90.00
_cell.angle_beta   90.00
_cell.angle_gamma   90.00
#
_symmetry.space_group_name_H-M   'P 1'
#
loop_
_entity.id
_entity.type
_entity.pdbx_description
1 polymer ?
#
loop_
_entity_poly.entity_id
_entity_poly.type
_entity_poly.pdbx_seq_one_letter_code
_entity_poly.pdbx_strand_id
1 'polypeptide(L)'
;MEWTESIVVERPMPEVQAAIADEHQLMAWSAWPAATGYQCEVEGDGRSLGSAVVFRDSAGIEQGRQRLSAVEADRVEYRLRNNGPGGRLMTPEVDFRLEPVAASRTRVHLDFRATAPLPPGLRQVAELLLGRRVRRLHVKDLEMLKAHVEQAPIRGL
;
A
#
# COMPACT_ATOMS: atom_id res chain seq x y z
N MET A 1 11.65 5.94 9.33
CA MET A 1 11.39 6.28 7.91
C MET A 1 10.02 6.90 7.81
N GLU A 2 9.94 8.01 7.14
CA GLU A 2 8.67 8.70 6.90
C GLU A 2 8.76 9.49 5.60
N TRP A 3 7.74 9.40 4.75
CA TRP A 3 7.62 10.21 3.53
C TRP A 3 6.18 10.27 3.04
N THR A 4 5.93 11.22 2.14
CA THR A 4 4.70 11.35 1.38
C THR A 4 5.03 11.38 -0.10
N GLU A 5 4.34 10.55 -0.88
CA GLU A 5 4.35 10.59 -2.34
C GLU A 5 2.95 10.88 -2.84
N SER A 6 2.83 11.50 -4.00
CA SER A 6 1.53 11.90 -4.54
C SER A 6 1.43 11.67 -6.03
N ILE A 7 0.20 11.43 -6.50
CA ILE A 7 -0.13 11.33 -7.93
C ILE A 7 -1.54 11.86 -8.17
N VAL A 8 -1.80 12.33 -9.38
CA VAL A 8 -3.16 12.73 -9.80
C VAL A 8 -3.73 11.63 -10.71
N VAL A 9 -4.91 11.13 -10.35
CA VAL A 9 -5.65 10.11 -11.09
C VAL A 9 -6.84 10.77 -11.77
N GLU A 10 -7.00 10.56 -13.08
CA GLU A 10 -8.06 11.15 -13.90
C GLU A 10 -9.38 10.39 -13.76
N ARG A 11 -9.85 10.24 -12.51
CA ARG A 11 -11.11 9.57 -12.16
C ARG A 11 -11.72 10.22 -10.90
N PRO A 12 -13.05 10.09 -10.71
CA PRO A 12 -13.72 10.55 -9.50
C PRO A 12 -13.20 9.86 -8.24
N MET A 13 -13.20 10.57 -7.13
CA MET A 13 -12.69 10.08 -5.85
C MET A 13 -13.28 8.73 -5.39
N PRO A 14 -14.61 8.47 -5.52
CA PRO A 14 -15.17 7.17 -5.12
C PRO A 14 -14.58 5.97 -5.87
N GLU A 15 -14.26 6.13 -7.16
CA GLU A 15 -13.64 5.05 -7.95
C GLU A 15 -12.20 4.78 -7.50
N VAL A 16 -11.45 5.84 -7.23
CA VAL A 16 -10.07 5.75 -6.74
C VAL A 16 -10.04 5.13 -5.34
N GLN A 17 -10.92 5.59 -4.46
CA GLN A 17 -11.05 5.06 -3.11
C GLN A 17 -11.37 3.55 -3.13
N ALA A 18 -12.32 3.13 -3.96
CA ALA A 18 -12.69 1.71 -4.08
C ALA A 18 -11.51 0.84 -4.55
N ALA A 19 -10.69 1.33 -5.49
CA ALA A 19 -9.53 0.60 -5.98
C ALA A 19 -8.44 0.42 -4.91
N ILE A 20 -8.35 1.33 -3.94
CA ILE A 20 -7.40 1.25 -2.83
C ILE A 20 -7.96 0.41 -1.67
N ALA A 21 -9.24 0.60 -1.35
CA ALA A 21 -9.89 -0.06 -0.20
C ALA A 21 -10.25 -1.53 -0.44
N ASP A 22 -10.41 -1.93 -1.70
CA ASP A 22 -10.66 -3.32 -2.07
C ASP A 22 -9.31 -4.05 -2.22
N GLU A 23 -9.01 -4.94 -1.29
CA GLU A 23 -7.73 -5.68 -1.27
C GLU A 23 -7.53 -6.59 -2.49
N HIS A 24 -8.60 -7.06 -3.13
CA HIS A 24 -8.50 -7.81 -4.38
C HIS A 24 -8.02 -6.91 -5.52
N GLN A 25 -8.54 -5.67 -5.60
CA GLN A 25 -8.03 -4.69 -6.57
C GLN A 25 -6.60 -4.26 -6.22
N LEU A 26 -6.30 -4.02 -4.94
CA LEU A 26 -4.96 -3.67 -4.48
C LEU A 26 -3.93 -4.69 -4.96
N MET A 27 -4.22 -5.98 -4.83
CA MET A 27 -3.33 -7.04 -5.29
C MET A 27 -3.20 -7.07 -6.83
N ALA A 28 -4.19 -6.60 -7.54
CA ALA A 28 -4.14 -6.53 -9.01
C ALA A 28 -3.21 -5.43 -9.52
N TRP A 29 -3.11 -4.30 -8.80
CA TRP A 29 -2.27 -3.17 -9.27
C TRP A 29 -0.98 -2.98 -8.48
N SER A 30 -0.83 -3.48 -7.26
CA SER A 30 0.35 -3.26 -6.43
C SER A 30 1.63 -3.82 -7.07
N ALA A 31 2.74 -3.10 -6.92
CA ALA A 31 4.06 -3.52 -7.38
C ALA A 31 4.73 -4.52 -6.43
N TRP A 32 4.25 -4.66 -5.20
CA TRP A 32 4.90 -5.44 -4.16
C TRP A 32 4.97 -6.94 -4.43
N PRO A 33 3.92 -7.61 -4.93
CA PRO A 33 4.00 -9.05 -5.22
C PRO A 33 5.13 -9.39 -6.20
N ALA A 34 5.24 -8.64 -7.29
CA ALA A 34 6.30 -8.85 -8.28
C ALA A 34 7.69 -8.51 -7.72
N ALA A 35 7.80 -7.46 -6.91
CA ALA A 35 9.07 -7.02 -6.34
C ALA A 35 9.62 -7.96 -5.27
N THR A 36 8.75 -8.62 -4.52
CA THR A 36 9.12 -9.53 -3.42
C THR A 36 9.13 -10.99 -3.82
N GLY A 37 8.38 -11.36 -4.86
CA GLY A 37 8.14 -12.75 -5.22
C GLY A 37 7.21 -13.49 -4.26
N TYR A 38 6.60 -12.78 -3.30
CA TYR A 38 5.68 -13.38 -2.35
C TYR A 38 4.34 -13.74 -3.02
N GLN A 39 3.74 -14.82 -2.54
CA GLN A 39 2.36 -15.13 -2.82
C GLN A 39 1.46 -14.33 -1.86
N CYS A 40 0.47 -13.66 -2.40
CA CYS A 40 -0.45 -12.82 -1.64
C CYS A 40 -1.82 -13.45 -1.58
N GLU A 41 -2.38 -13.53 -0.39
CA GLU A 41 -3.69 -14.13 -0.12
C GLU A 41 -4.53 -13.18 0.71
N VAL A 42 -5.78 -12.95 0.30
CA VAL A 42 -6.73 -12.13 1.04
C VAL A 42 -7.43 -12.99 2.09
N GLU A 43 -7.30 -12.61 3.37
CA GLU A 43 -8.05 -13.18 4.49
C GLU A 43 -9.19 -12.24 4.86
N GLY A 44 -10.43 -12.75 4.82
CA GLY A 44 -11.64 -11.97 5.00
C GLY A 44 -12.29 -11.64 3.65
N ASP A 45 -13.15 -10.62 3.64
CA ASP A 45 -13.88 -10.21 2.43
C ASP A 45 -13.07 -9.26 1.51
N GLY A 46 -11.93 -8.80 1.94
CA GLY A 46 -11.07 -7.86 1.23
C GLY A 46 -11.53 -6.40 1.28
N ARG A 47 -12.61 -6.08 1.98
CA ARG A 47 -13.22 -4.74 1.99
C ARG A 47 -13.56 -4.20 3.37
N SER A 48 -13.81 -5.07 4.35
CA SER A 48 -14.16 -4.68 5.71
C SER A 48 -12.95 -4.45 6.58
N LEU A 49 -13.09 -3.60 7.60
CA LEU A 49 -12.04 -3.40 8.59
C LEU A 49 -11.59 -4.74 9.18
N GLY A 50 -10.29 -4.92 9.29
CA GLY A 50 -9.68 -6.15 9.79
C GLY A 50 -9.40 -7.20 8.70
N SER A 51 -9.96 -7.06 7.48
CA SER A 51 -9.54 -7.86 6.33
C SER A 51 -8.06 -7.63 6.06
N ALA A 52 -7.33 -8.65 5.66
CA ALA A 52 -5.89 -8.56 5.49
C ALA A 52 -5.38 -9.27 4.24
N VAL A 53 -4.30 -8.76 3.68
CA VAL A 53 -3.49 -9.48 2.70
C VAL A 53 -2.34 -10.13 3.44
N VAL A 54 -2.18 -11.44 3.27
CA VAL A 54 -1.10 -12.23 3.86
C VAL A 54 -0.04 -12.49 2.79
N PHE A 55 1.22 -12.21 3.13
CA PHE A 55 2.38 -12.40 2.25
C PHE A 55 3.12 -13.67 2.66
N ARG A 56 3.21 -14.65 1.75
CA ARG A 56 3.90 -15.91 1.99
C ARG A 56 5.08 -16.07 1.04
N ASP A 57 6.19 -16.61 1.55
CA ASP A 57 7.34 -16.94 0.72
C ASP A 57 7.12 -18.23 -0.07
N SER A 58 8.12 -18.65 -0.85
CA SER A 58 8.06 -19.88 -1.66
C SER A 58 7.89 -21.16 -0.85
N ALA A 59 8.24 -21.14 0.44
CA ALA A 59 8.03 -22.26 1.36
C ALA A 59 6.63 -22.23 2.02
N GLY A 60 5.79 -21.23 1.70
CA GLY A 60 4.47 -21.05 2.29
C GLY A 60 4.48 -20.41 3.68
N ILE A 61 5.63 -19.91 4.12
CA ILE A 61 5.78 -19.28 5.43
C ILE A 61 5.34 -17.81 5.33
N GLU A 62 4.48 -17.38 6.26
CA GLU A 62 4.03 -15.99 6.35
C GLU A 62 5.20 -15.07 6.68
N GLN A 63 5.47 -14.11 5.80
CA GLN A 63 6.51 -13.10 5.98
C GLN A 63 5.93 -11.76 6.44
N GLY A 64 4.65 -11.57 6.31
CA GLY A 64 3.96 -10.38 6.76
C GLY A 64 2.49 -10.38 6.40
N ARG A 65 1.79 -9.38 6.90
CA ARG A 65 0.39 -9.11 6.57
C ARG A 65 0.08 -7.62 6.58
N GLN A 66 -0.84 -7.24 5.76
CA GLN A 66 -1.33 -5.87 5.61
C GLN A 66 -2.82 -5.85 5.92
N ARG A 67 -3.19 -5.18 7.00
CA ARG A 67 -4.57 -5.13 7.49
C ARG A 67 -5.22 -3.79 7.16
N LEU A 68 -6.44 -3.83 6.65
CA LEU A 68 -7.27 -2.65 6.45
C LEU A 68 -7.72 -2.10 7.81
N SER A 69 -7.24 -0.93 8.19
CA SER A 69 -7.43 -0.34 9.52
C SER A 69 -8.33 0.89 9.54
N ALA A 70 -8.52 1.58 8.40
CA ALA A 70 -9.47 2.65 8.26
C ALA A 70 -9.98 2.75 6.81
N VAL A 71 -11.26 2.97 6.64
CA VAL A 71 -11.92 3.19 5.34
C VAL A 71 -12.88 4.35 5.49
N GLU A 72 -12.55 5.46 4.84
CA GLU A 72 -13.38 6.66 4.78
C GLU A 72 -13.49 7.09 3.31
N ALA A 73 -14.39 8.02 2.99
CA ALA A 73 -14.59 8.48 1.62
C ALA A 73 -13.31 9.09 1.02
N ASP A 74 -12.49 9.71 1.84
CA ASP A 74 -11.26 10.42 1.46
C ASP A 74 -9.97 9.82 2.06
N ARG A 75 -10.07 8.62 2.68
CA ARG A 75 -8.93 8.01 3.37
C ARG A 75 -9.04 6.50 3.45
N VAL A 76 -7.93 5.81 3.18
CA VAL A 76 -7.78 4.37 3.40
C VAL A 76 -6.45 4.13 4.10
N GLU A 77 -6.49 3.51 5.28
CA GLU A 77 -5.27 3.19 6.05
C GLU A 77 -5.05 1.68 6.10
N TYR A 78 -3.80 1.29 5.90
CA TYR A 78 -3.32 -0.06 6.12
C TYR A 78 -2.26 -0.07 7.21
N ARG A 79 -2.34 -1.05 8.11
CA ARG A 79 -1.30 -1.35 9.09
C ARG A 79 -0.68 -2.69 8.76
N LEU A 80 0.65 -2.70 8.71
CA LEU A 80 1.41 -3.88 8.35
C LEU A 80 2.08 -4.48 9.59
N ARG A 81 2.29 -5.79 9.51
CA ARG A 81 3.18 -6.54 10.39
C ARG A 81 4.04 -7.41 9.49
N ASN A 82 5.32 -7.16 9.45
CA ASN A 82 6.22 -7.94 8.60
C ASN A 82 7.56 -8.18 9.28
N ASN A 83 8.27 -9.17 8.77
CA ASN A 83 9.62 -9.45 9.19
C ASN A 83 10.56 -8.40 8.60
N GLY A 84 11.19 -7.64 9.47
CA GLY A 84 12.18 -6.64 9.12
C GLY A 84 13.60 -7.18 9.18
N PRO A 85 14.59 -6.29 9.16
CA PRO A 85 16.01 -6.66 9.27
C PRO A 85 16.29 -7.56 10.47
N GLY A 86 17.01 -8.66 10.23
CA GLY A 86 17.31 -9.65 11.26
C GLY A 86 16.13 -10.50 11.72
N GLY A 87 15.04 -10.55 10.93
CA GLY A 87 13.83 -11.30 11.27
C GLY A 87 12.98 -10.67 12.36
N ARG A 88 13.29 -9.45 12.77
CA ARG A 88 12.57 -8.74 13.83
C ARG A 88 11.29 -8.11 13.28
N LEU A 89 10.25 -8.08 14.10
CA LEU A 89 8.96 -7.50 13.75
C LEU A 89 9.07 -6.01 13.42
N MET A 90 8.55 -5.63 12.26
CA MET A 90 8.25 -4.25 11.88
C MET A 90 6.74 -4.04 11.79
N THR A 91 6.29 -2.83 12.09
CA THR A 91 4.87 -2.45 12.03
C THR A 91 4.67 -1.17 11.21
N PRO A 92 4.91 -1.20 9.89
CA PRO A 92 4.71 -0.05 9.04
C PRO A 92 3.25 0.39 8.98
N GLU A 93 3.05 1.68 8.74
CA GLU A 93 1.74 2.28 8.47
C GLU A 93 1.75 2.91 7.08
N VAL A 94 0.71 2.64 6.31
CA VAL A 94 0.47 3.23 4.99
C VAL A 94 -0.90 3.89 5.00
N ASP A 95 -0.95 5.19 4.74
CA ASP A 95 -2.17 5.97 4.73
C ASP A 95 -2.33 6.62 3.35
N PHE A 96 -3.43 6.30 2.67
CA PHE A 96 -3.82 6.93 1.43
C PHE A 96 -4.84 8.01 1.74
N ARG A 97 -4.47 9.26 1.49
CA ARG A 97 -5.37 10.42 1.60
C ARG A 97 -5.79 10.87 0.21
N LEU A 98 -7.07 11.08 0.02
CA LEU A 98 -7.67 11.43 -1.26
C LEU A 98 -8.19 12.86 -1.23
N GLU A 99 -7.86 13.63 -2.26
CA GLU A 99 -8.26 15.02 -2.41
C GLU A 99 -8.91 15.20 -3.77
N PRO A 100 -10.21 15.59 -3.84
CA PRO A 100 -10.85 15.88 -5.12
C PRO A 100 -10.33 17.20 -5.66
N VAL A 101 -9.65 17.17 -6.81
CA VAL A 101 -9.14 18.39 -7.48
C VAL A 101 -10.06 18.85 -8.60
N ALA A 102 -10.94 17.97 -9.08
CA ALA A 102 -12.04 18.23 -10.00
C ALA A 102 -13.07 17.10 -9.87
N ALA A 103 -14.21 17.21 -10.53
CA ALA A 103 -15.28 16.20 -10.48
C ALA A 103 -14.79 14.80 -10.93
N SER A 104 -13.86 14.73 -11.89
CA SER A 104 -13.30 13.50 -12.43
C SER A 104 -11.79 13.42 -12.28
N ARG A 105 -11.24 14.06 -11.26
CA ARG A 105 -9.79 14.09 -11.01
C ARG A 105 -9.53 14.08 -9.52
N THR A 106 -8.68 13.17 -9.07
CA THR A 106 -8.38 12.97 -7.65
C THR A 106 -6.87 12.95 -7.44
N ARG A 107 -6.40 13.72 -6.45
CA ARG A 107 -5.02 13.60 -5.98
C ARG A 107 -4.96 12.56 -4.87
N VAL A 108 -4.04 11.62 -5.01
CA VAL A 108 -3.77 10.58 -4.02
C VAL A 108 -2.45 10.90 -3.34
N HIS A 109 -2.47 11.00 -2.02
CA HIS A 109 -1.28 11.11 -1.18
C HIS A 109 -1.06 9.78 -0.47
N LEU A 110 0.13 9.20 -0.62
CA LEU A 110 0.55 8.02 0.11
C LEU A 110 1.52 8.46 1.20
N ASP A 111 1.08 8.37 2.45
CA ASP A 111 1.91 8.64 3.62
C ASP A 111 2.42 7.31 4.17
N PHE A 112 3.72 7.20 4.34
CA PHE A 112 4.38 6.01 4.88
C PHE A 112 5.14 6.34 6.15
N ARG A 113 5.03 5.45 7.14
CA ARG A 113 5.78 5.53 8.39
C ARG A 113 6.20 4.14 8.84
N ALA A 114 7.48 3.99 9.16
CA ALA A 114 8.02 2.77 9.75
C ALA A 114 9.30 3.07 10.52
N THR A 115 9.60 2.23 11.51
CA THR A 115 10.86 2.27 12.25
C THR A 115 11.52 0.90 12.15
N ALA A 116 12.77 0.85 11.70
CA ALA A 116 13.53 -0.40 11.67
C ALA A 116 13.87 -0.83 13.11
N PRO A 117 13.64 -2.12 13.46
CA PRO A 117 13.83 -2.62 14.83
C PRO A 117 15.30 -2.93 15.12
N LEU A 118 16.15 -1.92 15.02
CA LEU A 118 17.60 -2.02 15.19
C LEU A 118 18.10 -0.97 16.17
N PRO A 119 19.28 -1.15 16.79
CA PRO A 119 19.93 -0.12 17.60
C PRO A 119 20.18 1.18 16.80
N PRO A 120 20.24 2.36 17.45
CA PRO A 120 20.23 3.67 16.77
C PRO A 120 21.23 3.82 15.62
N GLY A 121 22.47 3.41 15.77
CA GLY A 121 23.49 3.55 14.70
C GLY A 121 23.20 2.68 13.47
N LEU A 122 22.86 1.41 13.71
CA LEU A 122 22.48 0.47 12.64
C LEU A 122 21.13 0.80 12.03
N ARG A 123 20.20 1.33 12.82
CA ARG A 123 18.89 1.78 12.35
C ARG A 123 19.01 2.83 11.26
N GLN A 124 19.81 3.86 11.48
CA GLN A 124 19.99 4.94 10.52
C GLN A 124 20.50 4.45 9.16
N VAL A 125 21.48 3.55 9.16
CA VAL A 125 22.01 2.97 7.93
C VAL A 125 20.98 2.07 7.24
N ALA A 126 20.34 1.19 8.00
CA ALA A 126 19.30 0.30 7.48
C ALA A 126 18.12 1.07 6.90
N GLU A 127 17.67 2.12 7.59
CA GLU A 127 16.56 2.96 7.11
C GLU A 127 16.93 3.76 5.86
N LEU A 128 18.18 4.19 5.73
CA LEU A 128 18.63 4.87 4.53
C LEU A 128 18.58 3.95 3.30
N LEU A 129 19.08 2.72 3.43
CA LEU A 129 19.13 1.75 2.34
C LEU A 129 17.75 1.16 2.02
N LEU A 130 17.05 0.69 3.05
CA LEU A 130 15.71 0.13 2.92
C LEU A 130 14.69 1.17 2.46
N GLY A 131 14.79 2.38 3.02
CA GLY A 131 13.89 3.48 2.70
C GLY A 131 13.92 3.88 1.22
N ARG A 132 15.08 3.89 0.61
CA ARG A 132 15.22 4.18 -0.84
C ARG A 132 14.48 3.15 -1.70
N ARG A 133 14.59 1.89 -1.34
CA ARG A 133 13.90 0.79 -2.07
C ARG A 133 12.38 0.87 -1.86
N VAL A 134 11.96 1.00 -0.62
CA VAL A 134 10.54 1.05 -0.26
C VAL A 134 9.87 2.27 -0.90
N ARG A 135 10.52 3.44 -0.83
CA ARG A 135 10.01 4.66 -1.44
C ARG A 135 9.82 4.52 -2.96
N ARG A 136 10.78 3.92 -3.66
CA ARG A 136 10.65 3.63 -5.10
C ARG A 136 9.46 2.73 -5.40
N LEU A 137 9.22 1.72 -4.56
CA LEU A 137 8.05 0.84 -4.72
C LEU A 137 6.74 1.58 -4.47
N HIS A 138 6.69 2.52 -3.53
CA HIS A 138 5.51 3.34 -3.31
C HIS A 138 5.22 4.28 -4.49
N VAL A 139 6.25 4.87 -5.09
CA VAL A 139 6.10 5.64 -6.33
C VAL A 139 5.53 4.76 -7.44
N LYS A 140 6.08 3.55 -7.59
CA LYS A 140 5.60 2.56 -8.56
C LYS A 140 4.15 2.15 -8.28
N ASP A 141 3.79 1.93 -7.04
CA ASP A 141 2.41 1.63 -6.63
C ASP A 141 1.43 2.71 -7.09
N LEU A 142 1.77 3.98 -6.88
CA LEU A 142 0.92 5.09 -7.32
C LEU A 142 0.78 5.14 -8.84
N GLU A 143 1.84 4.89 -9.59
CA GLU A 143 1.80 4.82 -11.06
C GLU A 143 0.91 3.65 -11.53
N MET A 144 1.01 2.50 -10.87
CA MET A 144 0.22 1.32 -11.19
C MET A 144 -1.25 1.48 -10.79
N LEU A 145 -1.52 2.13 -9.66
CA LEU A 145 -2.88 2.51 -9.26
C LEU A 145 -3.52 3.41 -10.33
N LYS A 146 -2.80 4.45 -10.75
CA LYS A 146 -3.27 5.36 -11.80
C LYS A 146 -3.61 4.61 -13.08
N ALA A 147 -2.72 3.76 -13.56
CA ALA A 147 -2.94 2.96 -14.76
C ALA A 147 -4.15 2.02 -14.60
N HIS A 148 -4.27 1.35 -13.47
CA HIS A 148 -5.37 0.43 -13.19
C HIS A 148 -6.73 1.14 -13.19
N VAL A 149 -6.85 2.26 -12.50
CA VAL A 149 -8.13 2.98 -12.38
C VAL A 149 -8.51 3.68 -13.68
N GLU A 150 -7.56 4.30 -14.38
CA GLU A 150 -7.81 5.03 -15.63
C GLU A 150 -8.12 4.11 -16.81
N GLN A 151 -7.66 2.87 -16.78
CA GLN A 151 -7.97 1.85 -17.82
C GLN A 151 -9.28 1.13 -17.56
N ALA A 152 -9.86 1.23 -16.36
CA ALA A 152 -11.14 0.62 -16.06
C ALA A 152 -12.26 1.27 -16.89
N PRO A 153 -13.29 0.49 -17.35
CA PRO A 153 -14.44 1.06 -18.04
C PRO A 153 -15.11 2.13 -17.19
N ILE A 154 -15.50 3.25 -17.82
CA ILE A 154 -16.25 4.30 -17.13
C ILE A 154 -17.63 3.74 -16.79
N ARG A 155 -17.97 3.70 -15.48
CA ARG A 155 -19.28 3.25 -15.03
C ARG A 155 -20.35 4.26 -15.48
N GLY A 156 -21.44 3.77 -16.06
CA GLY A 156 -22.60 4.58 -16.46
C GLY A 156 -22.60 5.05 -17.92
N LEU A 157 -21.71 4.54 -18.74
CA LEU A 157 -21.80 4.69 -20.22
C LEU A 157 -22.54 3.54 -20.84
#